data_8a16572650723fbeab2f02d6d89bc22c
#
_entry.id   8a16572650723fbeab2f02d6d89bc22c
#
_cell.length_a   1.000
_cell.length_b   1.000
_cell.length_c   1.000
_cell.angle_alpha   90.00
_cell.angle_beta   90.00
_cell.angle_gamma   90.00
#
_symmetry.space_group_name_H-M   'P 1'
#
loop_
_entity.id
_entity.type
_entity.pdbx_description
1 polymer ?
#
loop_
_entity_poly.entity_id
_entity_poly.type
_entity_poly.pdbx_seq_one_letter_code
_entity_poly.pdbx_strand_id
1 'polypeptide(L)'
;MAERLIDRRGILRGAGAAAGGAAVGAAAFAGPASADDNGGSMLSGSWLIVRQDDGTPTTTTGVLSFAGGNVLIEHDINPAGPPFTGTWQRRDDHRFRATFWSGEAGNGPGQLGPTVQVRLRGQIRHGNLTATYTFTAFDPATGATVDSGTGKVLSGHFIHA
;
A
#
# COMPACT_ATOMS: atom_id res chain seq x y z
N MET A 1 -12.03 -19.52 -28.50
CA MET A 1 -12.10 -18.57 -27.39
C MET A 1 -10.78 -18.70 -26.65
N ALA A 2 -9.88 -17.72 -26.79
CA ALA A 2 -8.58 -17.76 -26.12
C ALA A 2 -8.74 -17.06 -24.75
N GLU A 3 -8.65 -17.83 -23.68
CA GLU A 3 -8.49 -17.28 -22.33
C GLU A 3 -7.18 -16.49 -22.30
N ARG A 4 -7.31 -15.16 -22.23
CA ARG A 4 -6.18 -14.30 -21.89
C ARG A 4 -5.92 -14.47 -20.38
N LEU A 5 -4.96 -15.33 -20.07
CA LEU A 5 -4.31 -15.31 -18.76
C LEU A 5 -3.77 -13.90 -18.55
N ILE A 6 -4.38 -13.15 -17.62
CA ILE A 6 -3.87 -11.85 -17.17
C ILE A 6 -2.53 -12.16 -16.51
N ASP A 7 -1.44 -11.76 -17.17
CA ASP A 7 -0.10 -11.91 -16.63
C ASP A 7 0.02 -11.02 -15.40
N ARG A 8 0.05 -11.64 -14.22
CA ARG A 8 0.21 -10.98 -12.91
C ARG A 8 1.41 -10.03 -12.86
N ARG A 9 2.40 -10.23 -13.74
CA ARG A 9 3.55 -9.33 -13.91
C ARG A 9 3.20 -8.03 -14.63
N GLY A 10 2.11 -8.00 -15.41
CA GLY A 10 1.64 -6.79 -16.10
C GLY A 10 0.97 -5.80 -15.16
N ILE A 11 0.29 -6.27 -14.13
CA ILE A 11 -0.42 -5.43 -13.17
C ILE A 11 0.56 -4.55 -12.36
N LEU A 12 1.79 -5.04 -12.12
CA LEU A 12 2.82 -4.33 -11.35
C LEU A 12 3.86 -3.58 -12.21
N ARG A 13 3.80 -3.65 -13.56
CA ARG A 13 4.82 -3.07 -14.45
C ARG A 13 4.35 -1.87 -15.27
N GLY A 14 3.10 -1.43 -15.16
CA GLY A 14 2.48 -0.42 -15.99
C GLY A 14 2.77 1.05 -15.68
N ALA A 15 3.63 1.39 -14.70
CA ALA A 15 3.92 2.77 -14.32
C ALA A 15 5.30 3.23 -14.82
N GLY A 16 5.49 3.31 -16.14
CA GLY A 16 6.68 3.84 -16.77
C GLY A 16 6.35 4.83 -17.86
N ALA A 17 6.66 6.11 -17.60
CA ALA A 17 6.81 7.25 -18.54
C ALA A 17 5.51 7.95 -19.00
N ALA A 18 5.06 8.95 -18.23
CA ALA A 18 4.50 10.18 -18.77
C ALA A 18 5.13 11.37 -18.05
N ALA A 19 6.17 11.94 -18.65
CA ALA A 19 6.67 13.27 -18.30
C ALA A 19 5.63 14.30 -18.74
N GLY A 20 4.85 14.80 -17.80
CA GLY A 20 3.91 15.91 -17.99
C GLY A 20 3.93 16.77 -16.75
N GLY A 21 4.67 17.92 -16.80
CA GLY A 21 4.78 18.85 -15.71
C GLY A 21 3.42 19.44 -15.32
N ALA A 22 2.97 19.17 -14.13
CA ALA A 22 2.03 20.00 -13.39
C ALA A 22 2.74 20.40 -12.10
N ALA A 23 2.99 21.67 -11.92
CA ALA A 23 3.45 22.25 -10.67
C ALA A 23 2.37 21.99 -9.61
N VAL A 24 2.53 20.94 -8.87
CA VAL A 24 1.76 20.68 -7.65
C VAL A 24 2.36 21.61 -6.59
N GLY A 25 1.57 22.61 -6.18
CA GLY A 25 1.92 23.52 -5.12
C GLY A 25 2.44 22.76 -3.92
N ALA A 26 3.56 23.23 -3.35
CA ALA A 26 4.13 22.72 -2.14
C ALA A 26 3.08 22.87 -1.03
N ALA A 27 2.28 21.83 -0.84
CA ALA A 27 1.62 21.63 0.45
C ALA A 27 2.75 21.49 1.46
N ALA A 28 2.96 22.48 2.30
CA ALA A 28 3.83 22.37 3.45
C ALA A 28 3.39 21.11 4.20
N PHE A 29 4.16 20.03 4.08
CA PHE A 29 4.01 18.90 4.99
C PHE A 29 4.30 19.50 6.36
N ALA A 30 3.21 19.73 7.14
CA ALA A 30 3.34 19.96 8.55
C ALA A 30 4.27 18.87 9.06
N GLY A 31 5.37 19.28 9.68
CA GLY A 31 6.32 18.34 10.26
C GLY A 31 5.60 17.30 11.12
N PRO A 32 6.25 16.22 11.53
CA PRO A 32 5.62 15.14 12.26
C PRO A 32 4.80 15.78 13.38
N ALA A 33 3.47 15.57 13.32
CA ALA A 33 2.60 15.97 14.41
C ALA A 33 3.24 15.37 15.65
N SER A 34 3.66 16.24 16.58
CA SER A 34 4.26 15.85 17.84
C SER A 34 3.42 14.71 18.40
N ALA A 35 4.04 13.56 18.60
CA ALA A 35 3.39 12.47 19.27
C ALA A 35 2.92 13.05 20.61
N ASP A 36 1.60 13.12 20.79
CA ASP A 36 1.05 13.42 22.10
C ASP A 36 1.68 12.43 23.07
N ASP A 37 2.36 12.94 24.11
CA ASP A 37 3.10 12.20 25.14
C ASP A 37 2.20 11.30 26.02
N ASN A 38 0.99 11.02 25.61
CA ASN A 38 0.09 10.06 26.21
C ASN A 38 0.25 8.69 25.55
N GLY A 39 1.37 8.02 25.86
CA GLY A 39 1.61 6.63 25.47
C GLY A 39 1.71 6.48 23.96
N GLY A 40 2.71 7.12 23.34
CA GLY A 40 2.96 7.12 21.89
C GLY A 40 2.79 5.74 21.31
N SER A 41 1.80 5.57 20.44
CA SER A 41 1.57 4.31 19.75
C SER A 41 2.83 3.98 18.97
N MET A 42 3.49 2.86 19.27
CA MET A 42 4.62 2.34 18.49
C MET A 42 4.28 2.17 17.00
N LEU A 43 3.00 2.34 16.65
CA LEU A 43 2.47 2.25 15.28
C LEU A 43 2.59 3.56 14.50
N SER A 44 2.50 4.73 15.14
CA SER A 44 2.52 6.01 14.43
C SER A 44 3.89 6.28 13.82
N GLY A 45 3.92 6.66 12.55
CA GLY A 45 5.13 6.94 11.79
C GLY A 45 5.25 6.08 10.53
N SER A 46 6.43 6.08 9.94
CA SER A 46 6.70 5.41 8.66
C SER A 46 7.61 4.20 8.85
N TRP A 47 7.31 3.16 8.10
CA TRP A 47 7.99 1.87 8.15
C TRP A 47 8.47 1.50 6.75
N LEU A 48 9.76 1.20 6.60
CA LEU A 48 10.27 0.55 5.40
C LEU A 48 9.89 -0.93 5.47
N ILE A 49 9.08 -1.39 4.55
CA ILE A 49 8.56 -2.75 4.54
C ILE A 49 9.09 -3.56 3.37
N VAL A 50 9.20 -4.87 3.58
CA VAL A 50 9.40 -5.86 2.52
C VAL A 50 8.19 -6.79 2.54
N ARG A 51 7.48 -6.86 1.42
CA ARG A 51 6.30 -7.71 1.25
C ARG A 51 6.47 -8.73 0.13
N GLN A 52 5.68 -9.78 0.17
CA GLN A 52 5.66 -10.83 -0.83
C GLN A 52 4.23 -11.34 -1.01
N ASP A 53 3.78 -11.43 -2.25
CA ASP A 53 2.52 -12.08 -2.60
C ASP A 53 2.69 -13.60 -2.55
N ASP A 54 1.68 -14.30 -2.06
CA ASP A 54 1.71 -15.75 -2.00
C ASP A 54 1.79 -16.34 -3.42
N GLY A 55 2.63 -17.35 -3.58
CA GLY A 55 2.87 -18.00 -4.86
C GLY A 55 3.85 -17.26 -5.79
N THR A 56 4.45 -16.15 -5.34
CA THR A 56 5.52 -15.47 -6.09
C THR A 56 6.85 -15.55 -5.36
N PRO A 57 7.98 -15.74 -6.06
CA PRO A 57 9.31 -15.70 -5.43
C PRO A 57 9.82 -14.26 -5.23
N THR A 58 9.18 -13.27 -5.84
CA THR A 58 9.64 -11.87 -5.83
C THR A 58 9.11 -11.11 -4.62
N THR A 59 9.92 -10.22 -4.09
CA THR A 59 9.54 -9.30 -3.03
C THR A 59 9.38 -7.88 -3.56
N THR A 60 8.57 -7.08 -2.87
CA THR A 60 8.39 -5.66 -3.11
C THR A 60 8.83 -4.90 -1.87
N THR A 61 9.60 -3.84 -2.06
CA THR A 61 9.96 -2.91 -0.99
C THR A 61 9.08 -1.68 -1.08
N GLY A 62 8.52 -1.25 0.04
CA GLY A 62 7.62 -0.09 0.11
C GLY A 62 7.75 0.66 1.43
N VAL A 63 7.05 1.77 1.53
CA VAL A 63 6.89 2.56 2.76
C VAL A 63 5.43 2.50 3.18
N LEU A 64 5.21 2.10 4.43
CA LEU A 64 3.90 2.06 5.07
C LEU A 64 3.85 3.11 6.17
N SER A 65 3.01 4.12 6.03
CA SER A 65 2.92 5.26 6.94
C SER A 65 1.59 5.28 7.68
N PHE A 66 1.65 5.25 9.01
CA PHE A 66 0.51 5.38 9.91
C PHE A 66 0.46 6.83 10.42
N ALA A 67 -0.45 7.63 9.88
CA ALA A 67 -0.62 9.02 10.23
C ALA A 67 -1.75 9.21 11.25
N GLY A 68 -1.79 10.38 11.87
CA GLY A 68 -2.88 10.80 12.75
C GLY A 68 -4.25 10.75 12.05
N GLY A 69 -5.34 10.68 12.82
CA GLY A 69 -6.68 10.57 12.25
C GLY A 69 -6.97 9.21 11.61
N ASN A 70 -6.20 8.18 11.94
CA ASN A 70 -6.34 6.83 11.38
C ASN A 70 -6.06 6.73 9.87
N VAL A 71 -5.30 7.66 9.31
CA VAL A 71 -4.91 7.63 7.89
C VAL A 71 -3.73 6.69 7.70
N LEU A 72 -3.78 5.87 6.66
CA LEU A 72 -2.68 5.02 6.22
C LEU A 72 -2.34 5.37 4.77
N ILE A 73 -1.04 5.46 4.50
CA ILE A 73 -0.48 5.62 3.16
C ILE A 73 0.54 4.50 2.97
N GLU A 74 0.47 3.85 1.83
CA GLU A 74 1.46 2.87 1.40
C GLU A 74 1.97 3.25 0.02
N HIS A 75 3.25 3.07 -0.21
CA HIS A 75 3.88 3.34 -1.48
C HIS A 75 4.99 2.32 -1.76
N ASP A 76 4.82 1.59 -2.85
CA ASP A 76 5.86 0.69 -3.34
C ASP A 76 6.99 1.48 -4.00
N ILE A 77 8.22 1.22 -3.60
CA ILE A 77 9.42 1.89 -4.12
C ILE A 77 10.28 0.98 -4.99
N ASN A 78 10.19 -0.34 -4.81
CA ASN A 78 10.92 -1.29 -5.64
C ASN A 78 10.17 -2.64 -5.73
N PRO A 79 9.58 -2.98 -6.88
CA PRO A 79 9.32 -2.08 -8.01
C PRO A 79 8.38 -0.92 -7.61
N ALA A 80 8.55 0.24 -8.24
CA ALA A 80 7.68 1.38 -7.98
C ALA A 80 6.25 1.11 -8.45
N GLY A 81 5.28 1.52 -7.63
CA GLY A 81 3.85 1.35 -7.89
C GLY A 81 3.05 2.62 -7.57
N PRO A 82 1.76 2.64 -7.90
CA PRO A 82 0.88 3.74 -7.51
C PRO A 82 0.73 3.77 -5.98
N PRO A 83 0.54 4.95 -5.38
CA PRO A 83 0.31 5.03 -3.94
C PRO A 83 -1.05 4.44 -3.57
N PHE A 84 -1.09 3.82 -2.40
CA PHE A 84 -2.31 3.37 -1.74
C PHE A 84 -2.65 4.29 -0.59
N THR A 85 -3.93 4.60 -0.43
CA THR A 85 -4.42 5.40 0.68
C THR A 85 -5.60 4.72 1.35
N GLY A 86 -5.75 4.90 2.65
CA GLY A 86 -6.85 4.29 3.38
C GLY A 86 -6.83 4.59 4.86
N THR A 87 -7.39 3.66 5.62
CA THR A 87 -7.54 3.84 7.06
C THR A 87 -6.96 2.66 7.82
N TRP A 88 -6.51 2.94 9.03
CA TRP A 88 -6.07 1.92 9.96
C TRP A 88 -6.75 2.05 11.32
N GLN A 89 -6.74 0.98 12.06
CA GLN A 89 -7.27 0.93 13.42
C GLN A 89 -6.33 0.11 14.29
N ARG A 90 -5.99 0.64 15.45
CA ARG A 90 -5.33 -0.09 16.51
C ARG A 90 -6.30 -1.13 17.09
N ARG A 91 -5.81 -2.33 17.34
CA ARG A 91 -6.57 -3.40 17.98
C ARG A 91 -6.15 -3.58 19.43
N ASP A 92 -4.87 -3.46 19.71
CA ASP A 92 -4.24 -3.43 21.03
C ASP A 92 -2.85 -2.76 20.91
N ASP A 93 -2.01 -2.88 21.92
CA ASP A 93 -0.71 -2.21 21.97
C ASP A 93 0.26 -2.64 20.87
N HIS A 94 0.05 -3.79 20.28
CA HIS A 94 0.95 -4.37 19.29
C HIS A 94 0.30 -4.70 17.97
N ARG A 95 -1.04 -4.81 17.92
CA ARG A 95 -1.77 -5.27 16.74
C ARG A 95 -2.61 -4.17 16.10
N PHE A 96 -2.71 -4.23 14.78
CA PHE A 96 -3.51 -3.31 13.99
C PHE A 96 -4.20 -4.03 12.82
N ARG A 97 -5.15 -3.34 12.24
CA ARG A 97 -5.74 -3.67 10.96
C ARG A 97 -5.81 -2.43 10.10
N ALA A 98 -5.76 -2.60 8.79
CA ALA A 98 -5.91 -1.51 7.84
C ALA A 98 -6.68 -1.96 6.60
N THR A 99 -7.30 -1.00 5.93
CA THR A 99 -7.90 -1.17 4.61
C THR A 99 -7.50 0.04 3.78
N PHE A 100 -6.92 -0.21 2.61
CA PHE A 100 -6.46 0.85 1.74
C PHE A 100 -6.69 0.49 0.28
N TRP A 101 -6.68 1.51 -0.57
CA TRP A 101 -7.07 1.42 -1.97
C TRP A 101 -6.04 2.11 -2.85
N SER A 102 -5.86 1.58 -4.05
CA SER A 102 -5.17 2.22 -5.16
C SER A 102 -5.97 2.08 -6.44
N GLY A 103 -5.79 3.02 -7.35
CA GLY A 103 -6.25 2.90 -8.73
C GLY A 103 -5.06 2.69 -9.64
N GLU A 104 -5.14 1.73 -10.53
CA GLU A 104 -4.12 1.51 -11.53
C GLU A 104 -4.44 2.29 -12.81
N ALA A 105 -3.41 2.59 -13.59
CA ALA A 105 -3.59 3.13 -14.93
C ALA A 105 -4.07 2.01 -15.87
N GLY A 106 -4.98 2.31 -16.77
CA GLY A 106 -5.36 1.40 -17.85
C GLY A 106 -4.27 1.31 -18.93
N ASN A 107 -4.47 0.40 -19.87
CA ASN A 107 -3.50 0.11 -20.94
C ASN A 107 -3.46 1.17 -22.06
N GLY A 108 -4.18 2.27 -21.93
CA GLY A 108 -4.22 3.36 -22.92
C GLY A 108 -4.57 4.71 -22.31
N PRO A 109 -4.36 5.80 -23.07
CA PRO A 109 -4.68 7.15 -22.63
C PRO A 109 -6.16 7.29 -22.22
N GLY A 110 -6.39 7.77 -20.99
CA GLY A 110 -7.73 7.95 -20.43
C GLY A 110 -8.46 6.66 -20.02
N GLN A 111 -7.83 5.50 -20.15
CA GLN A 111 -8.39 4.25 -19.65
C GLN A 111 -8.11 4.11 -18.16
N LEU A 112 -9.13 3.68 -17.41
CA LEU A 112 -9.00 3.32 -16.02
C LEU A 112 -8.56 1.86 -15.93
N GLY A 113 -7.53 1.61 -15.15
CA GLY A 113 -7.15 0.25 -14.75
C GLY A 113 -7.96 -0.21 -13.54
N PRO A 114 -7.71 -1.44 -13.06
CA PRO A 114 -8.39 -1.97 -11.90
C PRO A 114 -8.22 -1.09 -10.66
N THR A 115 -9.24 -1.08 -9.82
CA THR A 115 -9.14 -0.53 -8.47
C THR A 115 -8.79 -1.65 -7.51
N VAL A 116 -7.71 -1.51 -6.76
CA VAL A 116 -7.22 -2.55 -5.84
C VAL A 116 -7.55 -2.17 -4.40
N GLN A 117 -8.24 -3.06 -3.70
CA GLN A 117 -8.43 -2.99 -2.24
C GLN A 117 -7.46 -3.94 -1.57
N VAL A 118 -6.76 -3.45 -0.55
CA VAL A 118 -5.92 -4.27 0.33
C VAL A 118 -6.47 -4.22 1.75
N ARG A 119 -6.59 -5.38 2.37
CA ARG A 119 -6.93 -5.54 3.79
C ARG A 119 -5.77 -6.18 4.50
N LEU A 120 -5.20 -5.45 5.45
CA LEU A 120 -3.98 -5.81 6.17
C LEU A 120 -4.28 -6.04 7.65
N ARG A 121 -3.66 -7.08 8.22
CA ARG A 121 -3.64 -7.35 9.66
C ARG A 121 -2.21 -7.59 10.09
N GLY A 122 -1.72 -6.78 11.01
CA GLY A 122 -0.33 -6.84 11.40
C GLY A 122 -0.11 -6.63 12.88
N GLN A 123 1.15 -6.81 13.25
CA GLN A 123 1.67 -6.58 14.59
C GLN A 123 3.07 -5.99 14.56
N ILE A 124 3.41 -5.28 15.63
CA ILE A 124 4.78 -4.83 15.89
C ILE A 124 5.28 -5.58 17.12
N ARG A 125 6.42 -6.24 16.96
CA ARG A 125 7.12 -6.91 18.08
C ARG A 125 8.62 -6.61 17.98
N HIS A 126 9.21 -6.20 19.10
CA HIS A 126 10.64 -5.90 19.20
C HIS A 126 11.12 -4.94 18.09
N GLY A 127 10.31 -3.92 17.78
CA GLY A 127 10.65 -2.93 16.75
C GLY A 127 10.53 -3.43 15.30
N ASN A 128 10.01 -4.63 15.08
CA ASN A 128 9.76 -5.17 13.74
C ASN A 128 8.26 -5.28 13.46
N LEU A 129 7.83 -4.78 12.30
CA LEU A 129 6.46 -4.88 11.81
C LEU A 129 6.34 -6.11 10.91
N THR A 130 5.35 -6.95 11.19
CA THR A 130 4.95 -8.06 10.32
C THR A 130 3.45 -8.03 10.09
N ALA A 131 2.99 -8.50 8.94
CA ALA A 131 1.56 -8.52 8.63
C ALA A 131 1.22 -9.60 7.61
N THR A 132 -0.06 -9.93 7.54
CA THR A 132 -0.68 -10.66 6.42
C THR A 132 -1.69 -9.74 5.75
N TYR A 133 -1.89 -9.90 4.45
CA TYR A 133 -2.89 -9.15 3.72
C TYR A 133 -3.63 -10.02 2.69
N THR A 134 -4.80 -9.53 2.35
CA THR A 134 -5.56 -9.97 1.17
C THR A 134 -5.72 -8.77 0.24
N PHE A 135 -5.68 -8.99 -1.05
CA PHE A 135 -6.05 -7.97 -2.03
C PHE A 135 -7.18 -8.46 -2.92
N THR A 136 -7.95 -7.51 -3.43
CA THR A 136 -9.00 -7.75 -4.42
C THR A 136 -8.95 -6.60 -5.43
N ALA A 137 -8.82 -6.95 -6.70
CA ALA A 137 -8.87 -6.01 -7.81
C ALA A 137 -10.27 -6.03 -8.43
N PHE A 138 -10.80 -4.86 -8.71
CA PHE A 138 -12.13 -4.66 -9.27
C PHE A 138 -12.03 -3.96 -10.63
N ASP A 139 -12.85 -4.39 -11.56
CA ASP A 139 -13.10 -3.64 -12.78
C ASP A 139 -13.77 -2.30 -12.44
N PRO A 140 -13.20 -1.16 -12.87
CA PRO A 140 -13.70 0.16 -12.48
C PRO A 140 -15.06 0.51 -13.08
N ALA A 141 -15.46 -0.12 -14.19
CA ALA A 141 -16.73 0.16 -14.85
C ALA A 141 -17.89 -0.66 -14.28
N THR A 142 -17.63 -1.90 -13.90
CA THR A 142 -18.66 -2.86 -13.48
C THR A 142 -18.64 -3.15 -11.98
N GLY A 143 -17.52 -2.89 -11.30
CA GLY A 143 -17.29 -3.28 -9.92
C GLY A 143 -17.07 -4.80 -9.74
N ALA A 144 -16.99 -5.55 -10.82
CA ALA A 144 -16.74 -6.98 -10.76
C ALA A 144 -15.31 -7.28 -10.28
N THR A 145 -15.14 -8.33 -9.49
CA THR A 145 -13.80 -8.80 -9.11
C THR A 145 -13.12 -9.39 -10.34
N VAL A 146 -11.92 -8.89 -10.66
CA VAL A 146 -11.09 -9.34 -11.78
C VAL A 146 -9.85 -10.11 -11.32
N ASP A 147 -9.38 -9.88 -10.10
CA ASP A 147 -8.29 -10.63 -9.48
C ASP A 147 -8.38 -10.56 -7.96
N SER A 148 -7.74 -11.52 -7.27
CA SER A 148 -7.61 -11.52 -5.82
C SER A 148 -6.45 -12.41 -5.38
N GLY A 149 -5.90 -12.13 -4.21
CA GLY A 149 -4.81 -12.92 -3.67
C GLY A 149 -4.52 -12.58 -2.22
N THR A 150 -3.45 -13.20 -1.73
CA THR A 150 -2.95 -13.03 -0.36
C THR A 150 -1.45 -12.79 -0.38
N GLY A 151 -0.92 -12.27 0.71
CA GLY A 151 0.51 -12.06 0.86
C GLY A 151 0.89 -11.71 2.30
N LYS A 152 2.17 -11.42 2.47
CA LYS A 152 2.78 -11.13 3.78
C LYS A 152 3.70 -9.94 3.71
N VAL A 153 3.69 -9.13 4.76
CA VAL A 153 4.80 -8.23 5.09
C VAL A 153 5.77 -9.05 5.92
N LEU A 154 6.91 -9.36 5.33
CA LEU A 154 7.94 -10.22 5.93
C LEU A 154 8.69 -9.49 7.05
N SER A 155 8.97 -8.21 6.82
CA SER A 155 9.63 -7.34 7.78
C SER A 155 9.25 -5.88 7.53
N GLY A 156 9.25 -5.08 8.58
CA GLY A 156 9.14 -3.63 8.51
C GLY A 156 10.00 -3.00 9.59
N HIS A 157 10.83 -2.04 9.21
CA HIS A 157 11.71 -1.29 10.09
C HIS A 157 11.26 0.16 10.17
N PHE A 158 11.21 0.70 11.38
CA PHE A 158 10.80 2.08 11.61
C PHE A 158 11.83 3.04 10.97
N ILE A 159 11.31 4.04 10.24
CA ILE A 159 12.13 5.10 9.65
C ILE A 159 12.23 6.22 10.69
N HIS A 160 13.42 6.41 11.23
CA HIS A 160 13.72 7.52 12.12
C HIS A 160 14.02 8.77 11.27
N ALA A 161 13.48 9.91 11.72
CA ALA A 161 13.78 11.22 11.13
C ALA A 161 15.14 11.73 11.62
#